data_867ed17513b484b64637c5c5cd3c1e9b
#
_entry.id   867ed17513b484b64637c5c5cd3c1e9b
#
_cell.length_a   1.000
_cell.length_b   1.000
_cell.length_c   1.000
_cell.angle_alpha   90.00
_cell.angle_beta   90.00
_cell.angle_gamma   90.00
#
_symmetry.space_group_name_H-M   'P 1'
#
loop_
_entity.id
_entity.type
_entity.pdbx_description
1 polymer ?
#
loop_
_entity_poly.entity_id
_entity_poly.type
_entity_poly.pdbx_seq_one_letter_code
_entity_poly.pdbx_strand_id
1 'polypeptide(L)'
;MPLLYAPRLAGKASEVRGYLAQGYSTLGRILSVERPGIITYLVADEDWNDAPRDNARPYPTGLPYFTRSVEPPALVLPEELSKVFRPRTAATLPLTVWHELAHAFLLGREVVRTPAWLGEFVPQAASAAVARRSGLPLREHLSQIEREPGLTVRSFRGPAGAGEQMSFQNLLLLLGAAALDEFGEGFLRRIFHALWEEDETVDEGRAEEMLADALGPDGREWVVSRPEFQEEPL
;
A
#
# COMPACT_ATOMS: atom_id res chain seq x y z
N MET A 1 -13.42 -14.06 -2.34
CA MET A 1 -12.36 -13.94 -1.31
C MET A 1 -12.98 -14.22 0.05
N PRO A 2 -12.53 -15.24 0.76
CA PRO A 2 -13.00 -15.55 2.11
C PRO A 2 -12.55 -14.47 3.11
N LEU A 3 -13.43 -14.12 4.07
CA LEU A 3 -13.12 -13.25 5.21
C LEU A 3 -13.47 -14.01 6.49
N LEU A 4 -12.44 -14.33 7.28
CA LEU A 4 -12.54 -15.00 8.58
C LEU A 4 -12.47 -13.98 9.70
N TYR A 5 -13.33 -14.14 10.70
CA TYR A 5 -13.42 -13.21 11.84
C TYR A 5 -14.13 -13.87 13.02
N ALA A 6 -13.87 -13.39 14.22
CA ALA A 6 -14.62 -13.80 15.42
C ALA A 6 -16.07 -13.26 15.36
N PRO A 7 -17.09 -13.97 15.85
CA PRO A 7 -18.51 -13.57 15.76
C PRO A 7 -18.79 -12.15 16.25
N ARG A 8 -18.07 -11.66 17.29
CA ARG A 8 -18.22 -10.31 17.80
C ARG A 8 -17.82 -9.20 16.80
N LEU A 9 -17.01 -9.54 15.79
CA LEU A 9 -16.54 -8.62 14.74
C LEU A 9 -17.49 -8.58 13.53
N ALA A 10 -18.66 -9.19 13.58
CA ALA A 10 -19.55 -9.36 12.43
C ALA A 10 -19.93 -8.01 11.76
N GLY A 11 -20.20 -6.96 12.57
CA GLY A 11 -20.51 -5.62 12.04
C GLY A 11 -19.34 -5.04 11.27
N LYS A 12 -18.13 -5.07 11.85
CA LYS A 12 -16.90 -4.61 11.23
C LYS A 12 -16.53 -5.44 10.00
N ALA A 13 -16.70 -6.75 10.08
CA ALA A 13 -16.46 -7.67 8.95
C ALA A 13 -17.38 -7.37 7.75
N SER A 14 -18.62 -6.95 7.99
CA SER A 14 -19.53 -6.55 6.92
C SER A 14 -19.01 -5.30 6.19
N GLU A 15 -18.54 -4.30 6.92
CA GLU A 15 -17.94 -3.08 6.38
C GLU A 15 -16.68 -3.40 5.57
N VAL A 16 -15.72 -4.12 6.17
CA VAL A 16 -14.46 -4.52 5.53
C VAL A 16 -14.71 -5.35 4.27
N ARG A 17 -15.69 -6.25 4.28
CA ARG A 17 -16.07 -7.05 3.11
C ARG A 17 -16.49 -6.17 1.92
N GLY A 18 -17.19 -5.08 2.17
CA GLY A 18 -17.57 -4.12 1.13
C GLY A 18 -16.33 -3.50 0.47
N TYR A 19 -15.39 -3.01 1.28
CA TYR A 19 -14.14 -2.42 0.76
C TYR A 19 -13.25 -3.45 0.05
N LEU A 20 -13.14 -4.66 0.58
CA LEU A 20 -12.40 -5.74 -0.08
C LEU A 20 -13.00 -6.07 -1.45
N ALA A 21 -14.32 -6.24 -1.55
CA ALA A 21 -14.99 -6.55 -2.81
C ALA A 21 -14.77 -5.45 -3.86
N GLN A 22 -14.89 -4.18 -3.44
CA GLN A 22 -14.67 -3.02 -4.29
C GLN A 22 -13.22 -2.91 -4.75
N GLY A 23 -12.26 -2.99 -3.81
CA GLY A 23 -10.82 -2.94 -4.11
C GLY A 23 -10.40 -4.07 -5.03
N TYR A 24 -10.81 -5.29 -4.73
CA TYR A 24 -10.46 -6.49 -5.50
C TYR A 24 -10.94 -6.42 -6.96
N SER A 25 -12.16 -5.92 -7.17
CA SER A 25 -12.69 -5.71 -8.51
C SER A 25 -11.97 -4.57 -9.24
N THR A 26 -11.70 -3.46 -8.54
CA THR A 26 -11.14 -2.24 -9.15
C THR A 26 -9.66 -2.43 -9.46
N LEU A 27 -8.87 -2.99 -8.55
CA LEU A 27 -7.45 -3.29 -8.77
C LEU A 27 -7.26 -4.28 -9.92
N GLY A 28 -8.04 -5.35 -9.99
CA GLY A 28 -7.95 -6.30 -11.11
C GLY A 28 -8.16 -5.63 -12.47
N ARG A 29 -9.03 -4.60 -12.55
CA ARG A 29 -9.25 -3.82 -13.79
C ARG A 29 -8.12 -2.82 -14.06
N ILE A 30 -7.68 -2.06 -13.05
CA ILE A 30 -6.60 -1.07 -13.20
C ILE A 30 -5.31 -1.77 -13.65
N LEU A 31 -4.96 -2.86 -12.97
CA LEU A 31 -3.72 -3.58 -13.19
C LEU A 31 -3.79 -4.52 -14.42
N SER A 32 -5.00 -4.84 -14.89
CA SER A 32 -5.24 -5.80 -15.97
C SER A 32 -4.63 -7.18 -15.69
N VAL A 33 -4.78 -7.65 -14.46
CA VAL A 33 -4.21 -8.92 -14.00
C VAL A 33 -5.28 -9.81 -13.37
N GLU A 34 -4.97 -11.09 -13.32
CA GLU A 34 -5.79 -12.05 -12.60
C GLU A 34 -5.78 -11.73 -11.10
N ARG A 35 -6.92 -11.92 -10.48
CA ARG A 35 -7.09 -11.64 -9.06
C ARG A 35 -6.40 -12.71 -8.22
N PRO A 36 -5.54 -12.35 -7.26
CA PRO A 36 -4.85 -13.34 -6.44
C PRO A 36 -5.82 -14.14 -5.59
N GLY A 37 -5.57 -15.44 -5.47
CA GLY A 37 -6.29 -16.29 -4.51
C GLY A 37 -5.79 -16.03 -3.12
N ILE A 38 -6.53 -15.26 -2.30
CA ILE A 38 -6.14 -14.92 -0.93
C ILE A 38 -7.28 -15.16 0.05
N ILE A 39 -6.91 -15.35 1.31
CA ILE A 39 -7.83 -15.34 2.45
C ILE A 39 -7.60 -14.06 3.27
N THR A 40 -8.65 -13.50 3.84
CA THR A 40 -8.53 -12.34 4.72
C THR A 40 -8.90 -12.72 6.14
N TYR A 41 -8.10 -12.30 7.12
CA TYR A 41 -8.39 -12.41 8.54
C TYR A 41 -8.68 -11.02 9.09
N LEU A 42 -9.81 -10.85 9.75
CA LEU A 42 -10.08 -9.70 10.60
C LEU A 42 -9.88 -10.14 12.05
N VAL A 43 -8.80 -9.68 12.66
CA VAL A 43 -8.27 -10.20 13.91
C VAL A 43 -8.54 -9.22 15.04
N ALA A 44 -9.07 -9.74 16.14
CA ALA A 44 -9.24 -8.96 17.37
C ALA A 44 -7.90 -8.71 18.07
N ASP A 45 -7.82 -7.66 18.87
CA ASP A 45 -6.58 -7.28 19.55
C ASP A 45 -6.02 -8.42 20.41
N GLU A 46 -6.88 -9.16 21.14
CA GLU A 46 -6.48 -10.28 21.97
C GLU A 46 -5.97 -11.49 21.17
N ASP A 47 -6.44 -11.68 19.95
CA ASP A 47 -6.07 -12.80 19.07
C ASP A 47 -4.91 -12.43 18.12
N TRP A 48 -4.37 -11.18 18.23
CA TRP A 48 -3.37 -10.67 17.30
C TRP A 48 -2.11 -11.53 17.22
N ASN A 49 -1.69 -12.09 18.36
CA ASN A 49 -0.50 -12.93 18.41
C ASN A 49 -0.67 -14.30 17.77
N ASP A 50 -1.90 -14.76 17.57
CA ASP A 50 -2.23 -16.04 16.96
C ASP A 50 -2.50 -15.93 15.47
N ALA A 51 -2.52 -14.71 14.92
CA ALA A 51 -2.73 -14.47 13.48
C ALA A 51 -1.59 -15.06 12.64
N PRO A 52 -1.87 -15.56 11.43
CA PRO A 52 -0.84 -16.04 10.52
C PRO A 52 0.22 -14.98 10.26
N ARG A 53 1.51 -15.32 10.41
CA ARG A 53 2.63 -14.40 10.20
C ARG A 53 3.88 -15.14 9.76
N ASP A 54 4.78 -14.42 9.10
CA ASP A 54 6.12 -14.91 8.84
C ASP A 54 6.93 -14.91 10.14
N ASN A 55 7.55 -16.02 10.50
CA ASN A 55 8.34 -16.16 11.72
C ASN A 55 9.55 -15.20 11.79
N ALA A 56 9.93 -14.62 10.66
CA ALA A 56 11.12 -13.77 10.55
C ALA A 56 10.92 -12.32 11.00
N ARG A 57 9.68 -11.82 11.12
CA ARG A 57 9.42 -10.42 11.49
C ARG A 57 8.18 -10.32 12.39
N PRO A 58 8.35 -9.85 13.64
CA PRO A 58 7.20 -9.45 14.45
C PRO A 58 6.59 -8.20 13.82
N TYR A 59 5.38 -8.30 13.29
CA TYR A 59 4.61 -7.11 12.90
C TYR A 59 4.17 -6.37 14.16
N PRO A 60 4.28 -5.03 14.18
CA PRO A 60 3.76 -4.24 15.28
C PRO A 60 2.27 -4.52 15.51
N THR A 61 1.86 -4.60 16.76
CA THR A 61 0.46 -4.84 17.11
C THR A 61 -0.44 -3.78 16.49
N GLY A 62 -1.47 -4.23 15.78
CA GLY A 62 -2.48 -3.35 15.17
C GLY A 62 -2.09 -2.80 13.79
N LEU A 63 -0.94 -3.15 13.21
CA LEU A 63 -0.63 -2.83 11.81
C LEU A 63 -1.08 -3.98 10.90
N PRO A 64 -1.86 -3.70 9.86
CA PRO A 64 -2.22 -4.71 8.88
C PRO A 64 -0.99 -5.19 8.10
N TYR A 65 -1.07 -6.38 7.53
CA TYR A 65 0.00 -6.93 6.71
C TYR A 65 -0.50 -8.03 5.77
N PHE A 66 0.26 -8.27 4.72
CA PHE A 66 0.12 -9.43 3.86
C PHE A 66 1.20 -10.48 4.20
N THR A 67 0.82 -11.77 4.24
CA THR A 67 1.74 -12.87 4.52
C THR A 67 1.53 -14.05 3.56
N ARG A 68 2.64 -14.71 3.23
CA ARG A 68 2.67 -15.96 2.45
C ARG A 68 2.98 -17.19 3.35
N SER A 69 2.95 -17.03 4.67
CA SER A 69 3.21 -18.11 5.62
C SER A 69 2.12 -19.17 5.66
N VAL A 70 0.99 -18.92 5.02
CA VAL A 70 -0.14 -19.84 4.92
C VAL A 70 -0.60 -19.98 3.46
N GLU A 71 -1.29 -21.09 3.15
CA GLU A 71 -1.84 -21.36 1.83
C GLU A 71 -3.38 -21.44 1.91
N PRO A 72 -4.15 -20.63 1.18
CA PRO A 72 -3.68 -19.54 0.34
C PRO A 72 -3.06 -18.39 1.16
N PRO A 73 -2.24 -17.50 0.53
CA PRO A 73 -1.68 -16.33 1.19
C PRO A 73 -2.75 -15.48 1.87
N ALA A 74 -2.36 -14.81 2.95
CA ALA A 74 -3.32 -14.12 3.78
C ALA A 74 -3.09 -12.62 3.89
N LEU A 75 -4.20 -11.87 3.89
CA LEU A 75 -4.29 -10.48 4.31
C LEU A 75 -4.78 -10.47 5.76
N VAL A 76 -4.00 -9.89 6.67
CA VAL A 76 -4.33 -9.80 8.08
C VAL A 76 -4.64 -8.36 8.44
N LEU A 77 -5.85 -8.11 8.88
CA LEU A 77 -6.36 -6.80 9.27
C LEU A 77 -6.69 -6.79 10.76
N PRO A 78 -6.22 -5.81 11.54
CA PRO A 78 -6.60 -5.67 12.93
C PRO A 78 -8.04 -5.16 13.07
N GLU A 79 -8.67 -5.46 14.18
CA GLU A 79 -10.01 -5.00 14.53
C GLU A 79 -10.16 -3.48 14.43
N GLU A 80 -9.15 -2.75 14.92
CA GLU A 80 -9.14 -1.29 14.91
C GLU A 80 -8.02 -0.72 14.03
N LEU A 81 -8.22 -0.79 12.72
CA LEU A 81 -7.33 -0.17 11.73
C LEU A 81 -7.10 1.33 11.98
N SER A 82 -8.07 2.03 12.57
CA SER A 82 -7.98 3.47 12.82
C SER A 82 -7.11 3.87 14.03
N LYS A 83 -6.64 2.93 14.85
CA LYS A 83 -5.82 3.27 16.03
C LYS A 83 -4.49 3.89 15.65
N VAL A 84 -3.86 3.37 14.62
CA VAL A 84 -2.49 3.73 14.20
C VAL A 84 -2.51 4.79 13.10
N PHE A 85 -3.48 4.74 12.19
CA PHE A 85 -3.48 5.57 10.99
C PHE A 85 -3.97 7.01 11.22
N ARG A 86 -3.30 7.96 10.58
CA ARG A 86 -3.61 9.40 10.59
C ARG A 86 -3.52 9.94 9.16
N PRO A 87 -4.33 10.94 8.76
CA PRO A 87 -5.45 11.50 9.52
C PRO A 87 -6.60 10.51 9.68
N ARG A 88 -7.48 10.73 10.66
CA ARG A 88 -8.69 9.92 10.88
C ARG A 88 -9.87 10.53 10.14
N THR A 89 -10.10 10.09 8.94
CA THR A 89 -11.24 10.49 8.10
C THR A 89 -12.04 9.26 7.68
N ALA A 90 -13.17 9.49 7.02
CA ALA A 90 -13.95 8.41 6.41
C ALA A 90 -13.15 7.60 5.35
N ALA A 91 -12.07 8.18 4.82
CA ALA A 91 -11.21 7.52 3.84
C ALA A 91 -10.15 6.61 4.47
N THR A 92 -9.83 6.74 5.75
CA THR A 92 -8.72 6.03 6.41
C THR A 92 -8.88 4.51 6.30
N LEU A 93 -10.00 3.97 6.73
CA LEU A 93 -10.24 2.53 6.68
C LEU A 93 -10.24 1.95 5.26
N PRO A 94 -10.99 2.48 4.29
CA PRO A 94 -10.96 1.93 2.94
C PRO A 94 -9.58 2.07 2.27
N LEU A 95 -8.86 3.19 2.43
CA LEU A 95 -7.50 3.35 1.90
C LEU A 95 -6.56 2.30 2.45
N THR A 96 -6.60 2.05 3.76
CA THR A 96 -5.77 1.00 4.39
C THR A 96 -6.11 -0.39 3.84
N VAL A 97 -7.39 -0.73 3.74
CA VAL A 97 -7.81 -2.04 3.18
C VAL A 97 -7.34 -2.20 1.73
N TRP A 98 -7.44 -1.15 0.92
CA TRP A 98 -7.02 -1.20 -0.49
C TRP A 98 -5.50 -1.19 -0.67
N HIS A 99 -4.77 -0.53 0.22
CA HIS A 99 -3.30 -0.57 0.28
C HIS A 99 -2.82 -2.00 0.53
N GLU A 100 -3.31 -2.64 1.58
CA GLU A 100 -2.92 -4.01 1.90
C GLU A 100 -3.37 -5.00 0.82
N LEU A 101 -4.54 -4.75 0.23
CA LEU A 101 -4.99 -5.57 -0.89
C LEU A 101 -4.08 -5.40 -2.13
N ALA A 102 -3.55 -4.19 -2.37
CA ALA A 102 -2.60 -3.97 -3.46
C ALA A 102 -1.27 -4.72 -3.23
N HIS A 103 -0.81 -4.86 -1.98
CA HIS A 103 0.29 -5.78 -1.66
C HIS A 103 -0.02 -7.21 -2.07
N ALA A 104 -1.25 -7.69 -1.83
CA ALA A 104 -1.65 -9.04 -2.25
C ALA A 104 -1.60 -9.22 -3.78
N PHE A 105 -1.97 -8.19 -4.54
CA PHE A 105 -1.80 -8.21 -6.00
C PHE A 105 -0.34 -8.19 -6.42
N LEU A 106 0.49 -7.36 -5.80
CA LEU A 106 1.91 -7.23 -6.12
C LEU A 106 2.68 -8.49 -5.76
N LEU A 107 2.49 -8.99 -4.54
CA LEU A 107 3.19 -10.13 -3.98
C LEU A 107 2.54 -11.48 -4.30
N GLY A 108 1.46 -11.50 -5.07
CA GLY A 108 0.84 -12.73 -5.59
C GLY A 108 1.76 -13.53 -6.53
N ARG A 109 2.87 -12.93 -6.96
CA ARG A 109 4.01 -13.56 -7.65
C ARG A 109 5.28 -13.38 -6.82
N GLU A 110 6.33 -14.11 -7.16
CA GLU A 110 7.67 -13.82 -6.63
C GLU A 110 8.11 -12.47 -7.19
N VAL A 111 8.27 -11.51 -6.29
CA VAL A 111 8.81 -10.19 -6.61
C VAL A 111 10.19 -10.09 -6.00
N VAL A 112 11.13 -9.62 -6.77
CA VAL A 112 12.50 -9.34 -6.32
C VAL A 112 12.51 -8.33 -5.17
N ARG A 113 13.59 -8.28 -4.44
CA ARG A 113 13.76 -7.25 -3.41
C ARG A 113 13.84 -5.87 -4.05
N THR A 114 13.03 -4.97 -3.54
CA THR A 114 12.98 -3.56 -3.93
C THR A 114 13.31 -2.67 -2.74
N PRO A 115 13.72 -1.41 -2.97
CA PRO A 115 13.73 -0.41 -1.91
C PRO A 115 12.36 -0.31 -1.22
N ALA A 116 12.36 -0.10 0.09
CA ALA A 116 11.12 -0.09 0.88
C ALA A 116 10.10 0.92 0.34
N TRP A 117 10.57 2.09 -0.11
CA TRP A 117 9.69 3.13 -0.65
C TRP A 117 8.95 2.68 -1.92
N LEU A 118 9.58 1.96 -2.84
CA LEU A 118 8.91 1.51 -4.06
C LEU A 118 7.88 0.43 -3.74
N GLY A 119 8.24 -0.51 -2.85
CA GLY A 119 7.34 -1.56 -2.36
C GLY A 119 6.08 -1.02 -1.67
N GLU A 120 6.15 0.18 -1.09
CA GLU A 120 5.02 0.85 -0.42
C GLU A 120 4.36 1.93 -1.31
N PHE A 121 5.11 2.63 -2.17
CA PHE A 121 4.58 3.64 -3.09
C PHE A 121 3.53 3.04 -4.03
N VAL A 122 3.82 1.88 -4.60
CA VAL A 122 2.91 1.24 -5.57
C VAL A 122 1.57 0.88 -4.92
N PRO A 123 1.51 0.23 -3.74
CA PRO A 123 0.26 0.02 -3.00
C PRO A 123 -0.45 1.32 -2.59
N GLN A 124 0.28 2.36 -2.17
CA GLN A 124 -0.33 3.65 -1.83
C GLN A 124 -0.99 4.32 -3.04
N ALA A 125 -0.29 4.37 -4.17
CA ALA A 125 -0.85 4.91 -5.41
C ALA A 125 -2.05 4.08 -5.90
N ALA A 126 -1.98 2.75 -5.79
CA ALA A 126 -3.08 1.86 -6.15
C ALA A 126 -4.31 2.08 -5.27
N SER A 127 -4.14 2.26 -3.95
CA SER A 127 -5.24 2.57 -3.03
C SER A 127 -5.89 3.92 -3.36
N ALA A 128 -5.09 4.94 -3.67
CA ALA A 128 -5.58 6.25 -4.12
C ALA A 128 -6.38 6.15 -5.44
N ALA A 129 -5.95 5.31 -6.39
CA ALA A 129 -6.68 5.08 -7.63
C ALA A 129 -8.04 4.41 -7.38
N VAL A 130 -8.09 3.42 -6.48
CA VAL A 130 -9.37 2.81 -6.05
C VAL A 130 -10.27 3.86 -5.40
N ALA A 131 -9.73 4.71 -4.51
CA ALA A 131 -10.48 5.76 -3.84
C ALA A 131 -11.14 6.73 -4.85
N ARG A 132 -10.41 7.16 -5.86
CA ARG A 132 -10.94 8.03 -6.94
C ARG A 132 -12.09 7.38 -7.70
N ARG A 133 -11.92 6.13 -8.10
CA ARG A 133 -12.97 5.39 -8.83
C ARG A 133 -14.19 5.10 -7.97
N SER A 134 -14.01 5.06 -6.66
CA SER A 134 -15.08 4.80 -5.69
C SER A 134 -15.85 6.05 -5.28
N GLY A 135 -15.42 7.24 -5.71
CA GLY A 135 -15.99 8.51 -5.28
C GLY A 135 -15.71 8.84 -3.81
N LEU A 136 -14.67 8.20 -3.22
CA LEU A 136 -14.28 8.51 -1.85
C LEU A 136 -13.70 9.93 -1.77
N PRO A 137 -13.92 10.68 -0.69
CA PRO A 137 -13.42 12.07 -0.54
C PRO A 137 -11.90 12.09 -0.28
N LEU A 138 -11.12 11.55 -1.22
CA LEU A 138 -9.66 11.44 -1.13
C LEU A 138 -9.00 12.81 -0.95
N ARG A 139 -9.47 13.85 -1.66
CA ARG A 139 -8.88 15.20 -1.54
C ARG A 139 -9.00 15.76 -0.13
N GLU A 140 -10.14 15.55 0.53
CA GLU A 140 -10.33 15.94 1.92
C GLU A 140 -9.35 15.21 2.84
N HIS A 141 -9.17 13.90 2.65
CA HIS A 141 -8.20 13.12 3.40
C HIS A 141 -6.77 13.65 3.20
N LEU A 142 -6.34 13.84 1.95
CA LEU A 142 -4.99 14.33 1.63
C LEU A 142 -4.73 15.73 2.21
N SER A 143 -5.75 16.61 2.27
CA SER A 143 -5.59 17.95 2.82
C SER A 143 -5.36 17.98 4.34
N GLN A 144 -5.65 16.89 5.05
CA GLN A 144 -5.42 16.74 6.48
C GLN A 144 -4.07 16.06 6.81
N ILE A 145 -3.32 15.63 5.80
CA ILE A 145 -1.98 15.05 5.98
C ILE A 145 -1.00 16.18 6.30
N GLU A 146 -0.42 16.12 7.47
CA GLU A 146 0.72 16.98 7.83
C GLU A 146 1.98 16.44 7.19
N ARG A 147 2.65 17.29 6.40
CA ARG A 147 3.94 16.94 5.80
C ARG A 147 5.04 17.15 6.82
N GLU A 148 5.85 16.14 7.03
CA GLU A 148 7.07 16.25 7.83
C GLU A 148 8.18 16.87 6.98
N PRO A 149 8.73 18.04 7.38
CA PRO A 149 9.81 18.69 6.62
C PRO A 149 11.05 17.80 6.55
N GLY A 150 11.66 17.72 5.36
CA GLY A 150 12.88 16.95 5.14
C GLY A 150 12.68 15.43 5.01
N LEU A 151 11.45 14.91 5.13
CA LEU A 151 11.20 13.51 4.91
C LEU A 151 11.31 13.18 3.40
N THR A 152 12.15 12.20 3.07
CA THR A 152 12.36 11.71 1.70
C THR A 152 11.93 10.26 1.57
N VAL A 153 11.76 9.77 0.35
CA VAL A 153 11.45 8.35 0.10
C VAL A 153 12.56 7.43 0.60
N ARG A 154 13.80 7.92 0.68
CA ARG A 154 14.97 7.17 1.14
C ARG A 154 15.16 7.18 2.65
N SER A 155 14.40 8.02 3.38
CA SER A 155 14.48 8.11 4.85
C SER A 155 14.01 6.84 5.54
N PHE A 156 13.08 6.11 4.92
CA PHE A 156 12.53 4.89 5.48
C PHE A 156 13.39 3.68 5.15
N ARG A 157 14.13 3.18 6.14
CA ARG A 157 15.03 2.03 5.97
C ARG A 157 14.57 0.74 6.67
N GLY A 158 13.35 0.71 7.17
CA GLY A 158 12.78 -0.48 7.82
C GLY A 158 11.71 -0.13 8.86
N PRO A 159 11.17 -1.13 9.57
CA PRO A 159 10.13 -0.89 10.55
C PRO A 159 10.67 -0.02 11.69
N ALA A 160 10.29 1.24 11.63
CA ALA A 160 10.50 2.24 12.66
C ALA A 160 9.30 2.29 13.62
N GLY A 161 9.29 3.22 14.56
CA GLY A 161 8.12 3.45 15.42
C GLY A 161 6.87 3.78 14.59
N ALA A 162 5.70 3.49 15.12
CA ALA A 162 4.42 3.66 14.42
C ALA A 162 4.21 5.08 13.85
N GLY A 163 4.73 6.11 14.52
CA GLY A 163 4.64 7.50 14.05
C GLY A 163 5.47 7.74 12.78
N GLU A 164 6.73 7.33 12.79
CA GLU A 164 7.64 7.49 11.64
C GLU A 164 7.15 6.71 10.42
N GLN A 165 6.68 5.49 10.64
CA GLN A 165 6.06 4.71 9.58
C GLN A 165 4.84 5.43 8.99
N MET A 166 4.04 6.08 9.83
CA MET A 166 2.85 6.80 9.36
C MET A 166 3.22 8.03 8.53
N SER A 167 4.20 8.82 8.96
CA SER A 167 4.69 9.97 8.18
C SER A 167 5.19 9.54 6.81
N PHE A 168 5.92 8.41 6.76
CA PHE A 168 6.41 7.82 5.52
C PHE A 168 5.26 7.34 4.62
N GLN A 169 4.28 6.60 5.16
CA GLN A 169 3.13 6.13 4.40
C GLN A 169 2.29 7.31 3.86
N ASN A 170 2.14 8.37 4.63
CA ASN A 170 1.47 9.59 4.21
C ASN A 170 2.22 10.31 3.08
N LEU A 171 3.56 10.38 3.15
CA LEU A 171 4.38 10.91 2.06
C LEU A 171 4.12 10.14 0.76
N LEU A 172 4.18 8.81 0.81
CA LEU A 172 3.97 7.97 -0.36
C LEU A 172 2.54 8.07 -0.92
N LEU A 173 1.53 8.23 -0.07
CA LEU A 173 0.16 8.46 -0.50
C LEU A 173 0.02 9.80 -1.24
N LEU A 174 0.65 10.87 -0.72
CA LEU A 174 0.67 12.18 -1.37
C LEU A 174 1.36 12.12 -2.74
N LEU A 175 2.52 11.46 -2.82
CA LEU A 175 3.25 11.25 -4.07
C LEU A 175 2.45 10.40 -5.07
N GLY A 176 1.85 9.31 -4.60
CA GLY A 176 1.00 8.45 -5.43
C GLY A 176 -0.23 9.18 -5.98
N ALA A 177 -0.87 10.03 -5.16
CA ALA A 177 -1.98 10.87 -5.61
C ALA A 177 -1.52 11.92 -6.64
N ALA A 178 -0.36 12.55 -6.43
CA ALA A 178 0.21 13.50 -7.39
C ALA A 178 0.55 12.83 -8.74
N ALA A 179 1.15 11.64 -8.71
CA ALA A 179 1.41 10.86 -9.92
C ALA A 179 0.12 10.51 -10.68
N LEU A 180 -0.94 10.15 -9.95
CA LEU A 180 -2.25 9.88 -10.54
C LEU A 180 -2.89 11.13 -11.16
N ASP A 181 -2.68 12.31 -10.58
CA ASP A 181 -3.19 13.57 -11.13
C ASP A 181 -2.52 13.93 -12.46
N GLU A 182 -1.23 13.68 -12.56
CA GLU A 182 -0.42 14.10 -13.70
C GLU A 182 -0.38 13.06 -14.83
N PHE A 183 -0.24 11.77 -14.47
CA PHE A 183 -0.03 10.69 -15.45
C PHE A 183 -1.22 9.73 -15.59
N GLY A 184 -2.27 9.91 -14.79
CA GLY A 184 -3.39 8.99 -14.74
C GLY A 184 -3.03 7.62 -14.18
N GLU A 185 -3.98 6.71 -14.11
CA GLU A 185 -3.79 5.40 -13.47
C GLU A 185 -3.01 4.36 -14.30
N GLY A 186 -2.76 4.66 -15.58
CA GLY A 186 -2.09 3.73 -16.51
C GLY A 186 -0.66 3.36 -16.08
N PHE A 187 0.03 4.23 -15.34
CA PHE A 187 1.36 3.92 -14.83
C PHE A 187 1.36 2.77 -13.82
N LEU A 188 0.28 2.61 -13.04
CA LEU A 188 0.17 1.51 -12.09
C LEU A 188 0.33 0.14 -12.76
N ARG A 189 -0.35 -0.05 -13.89
CA ARG A 189 -0.20 -1.29 -14.64
C ARG A 189 1.24 -1.47 -15.12
N ARG A 190 1.87 -0.41 -15.65
CA ARG A 190 3.25 -0.49 -16.16
C ARG A 190 4.24 -0.83 -15.05
N ILE A 191 4.17 -0.17 -13.90
CA ILE A 191 5.09 -0.45 -12.78
C ILE A 191 4.87 -1.84 -12.18
N PHE A 192 3.62 -2.31 -12.05
CA PHE A 192 3.33 -3.67 -11.61
C PHE A 192 3.95 -4.72 -12.54
N HIS A 193 3.78 -4.56 -13.86
CA HIS A 193 4.37 -5.49 -14.84
C HIS A 193 5.89 -5.43 -14.80
N ALA A 194 6.50 -4.25 -14.76
CA ALA A 194 7.94 -4.10 -14.65
C ALA A 194 8.51 -4.80 -13.40
N LEU A 195 7.85 -4.67 -12.25
CA LEU A 195 8.25 -5.37 -11.02
C LEU A 195 8.10 -6.90 -11.09
N TRP A 196 7.18 -7.40 -11.90
CA TRP A 196 7.00 -8.85 -12.08
C TRP A 196 7.94 -9.45 -13.13
N GLU A 197 8.43 -8.65 -14.04
CA GLU A 197 9.36 -9.05 -15.10
C GLU A 197 10.83 -8.92 -14.66
N GLU A 198 11.05 -8.17 -13.55
CA GLU A 198 12.38 -7.97 -12.99
C GLU A 198 12.83 -9.27 -12.27
N ASP A 199 14.04 -9.74 -12.56
CA ASP A 199 14.63 -10.96 -12.01
C ASP A 199 15.83 -10.70 -11.10
N GLU A 200 16.31 -9.45 -11.05
CA GLU A 200 17.39 -9.01 -10.18
C GLU A 200 16.92 -8.11 -9.04
N THR A 201 17.68 -8.08 -7.95
CA THR A 201 17.42 -7.13 -6.85
C THR A 201 17.48 -5.70 -7.36
N VAL A 202 16.41 -4.95 -7.12
CA VAL A 202 16.28 -3.55 -7.53
C VAL A 202 16.95 -2.66 -6.49
N ASP A 203 17.94 -1.89 -6.90
CA ASP A 203 18.54 -0.84 -6.07
C ASP A 203 17.76 0.49 -6.17
N GLU A 204 18.20 1.53 -5.46
CA GLU A 204 17.54 2.84 -5.44
C GLU A 204 17.49 3.49 -6.82
N GLY A 205 18.59 3.45 -7.57
CA GLY A 205 18.66 4.06 -8.91
C GLY A 205 17.74 3.35 -9.90
N ARG A 206 17.78 2.01 -9.88
CA ARG A 206 16.90 1.19 -10.71
C ARG A 206 15.42 1.40 -10.37
N ALA A 207 15.09 1.54 -9.09
CA ALA A 207 13.73 1.82 -8.64
C ALA A 207 13.19 3.17 -9.17
N GLU A 208 14.02 4.21 -9.14
CA GLU A 208 13.68 5.52 -9.70
C GLU A 208 13.50 5.45 -11.24
N GLU A 209 14.38 4.73 -11.93
CA GLU A 209 14.25 4.49 -13.38
C GLU A 209 12.95 3.75 -13.71
N MET A 210 12.66 2.67 -12.99
CA MET A 210 11.42 1.90 -13.21
C MET A 210 10.17 2.76 -12.99
N LEU A 211 10.18 3.61 -11.95
CA LEU A 211 9.09 4.55 -11.72
C LEU A 211 8.99 5.57 -12.85
N ALA A 212 10.11 6.19 -13.24
CA ALA A 212 10.16 7.17 -14.32
C ALA A 212 9.63 6.58 -15.65
N ASP A 213 10.07 5.39 -16.00
CA ASP A 213 9.63 4.68 -17.21
C ASP A 213 8.13 4.36 -17.15
N ALA A 214 7.65 3.93 -15.98
CA ALA A 214 6.24 3.65 -15.76
C ALA A 214 5.37 4.91 -15.87
N LEU A 215 5.85 6.06 -15.41
CA LEU A 215 5.14 7.34 -15.56
C LEU A 215 5.08 7.78 -17.02
N GLY A 216 6.10 7.51 -17.82
CA GLY A 216 6.13 7.84 -19.26
C GLY A 216 7.08 8.98 -19.61
N PRO A 217 6.89 9.71 -20.75
CA PRO A 217 7.87 10.63 -21.28
C PRO A 217 8.39 11.70 -20.29
N ASP A 218 7.50 12.23 -19.46
CA ASP A 218 7.85 13.28 -18.49
C ASP A 218 8.18 12.69 -17.09
N GLY A 219 8.17 11.35 -16.96
CA GLY A 219 8.36 10.67 -15.69
C GLY A 219 9.72 10.91 -15.06
N ARG A 220 10.79 10.98 -15.87
CA ARG A 220 12.14 11.28 -15.37
C ARG A 220 12.23 12.70 -14.80
N GLU A 221 11.67 13.68 -15.50
CA GLU A 221 11.62 15.06 -15.00
C GLU A 221 10.80 15.15 -13.71
N TRP A 222 9.68 14.42 -13.66
CA TRP A 222 8.84 14.36 -12.48
C TRP A 222 9.58 13.80 -11.25
N VAL A 223 10.32 12.71 -11.39
CA VAL A 223 11.11 12.12 -10.29
C VAL A 223 12.22 13.06 -9.86
N VAL A 224 13.02 13.57 -10.81
CA VAL A 224 14.19 14.42 -10.51
C VAL A 224 13.80 15.78 -9.92
N SER A 225 12.65 16.34 -10.32
CA SER A 225 12.22 17.65 -9.83
C SER A 225 11.64 17.63 -8.41
N ARG A 226 11.34 16.45 -7.86
CA ARG A 226 10.72 16.33 -6.55
C ARG A 226 11.77 16.20 -5.43
N PRO A 227 11.71 17.10 -4.42
CA PRO A 227 12.65 17.05 -3.30
C PRO A 227 12.58 15.75 -2.51
N GLU A 228 11.41 15.08 -2.53
CA GLU A 228 11.18 13.83 -1.82
C GLU A 228 12.03 12.66 -2.36
N PHE A 229 12.52 12.72 -3.60
CA PHE A 229 13.44 11.73 -4.19
C PHE A 229 14.91 12.13 -4.08
N GLN A 230 15.20 13.34 -3.65
CA GLN A 230 16.60 13.79 -3.52
C GLN A 230 17.24 13.17 -2.28
N GLU A 231 18.56 13.01 -2.34
CA GLU A 231 19.35 12.64 -1.17
C GLU A 231 19.23 13.74 -0.11
N GLU A 232 19.15 13.33 1.17
CA GLU A 232 19.22 14.30 2.25
C GLU A 232 20.50 15.14 2.07
N PRO A 233 20.40 16.47 2.17
CA PRO A 233 21.62 17.29 2.21
C PRO A 233 22.44 16.84 3.40
N LEU A 234 23.70 16.45 3.14
CA LEU A 234 24.71 16.04 4.11
C LEU A 234 24.94 17.12 5.18
#